data_e319f309c97acf3ba0269c2355d3c50e
#
_entry.id   e319f309c97acf3ba0269c2355d3c50e
#
_cell.length_a   1.000
_cell.length_b   1.000
_cell.length_c   1.000
_cell.angle_alpha   90.00
_cell.angle_beta   90.00
_cell.angle_gamma   90.00
#
_symmetry.space_group_name_H-M   'P 1'
#
loop_
_entity.id
_entity.type
_entity.pdbx_description
1 polymer ?
#
loop_
_entity_poly.entity_id
_entity_poly.type
_entity_poly.pdbx_seq_one_letter_code
_entity_poly.pdbx_strand_id
1 'polypeptide(L)'
;MKSLKKIWIVPVLILFLGIPAASAHPFLLETVPGQGQNAPIGVTQIISKYSEAVEIDFSELKVYDANGNQIDNRDTSYNDGETSLIVTTPPLEEGVYTLTSKVLSKVDGHLVQAAVVFGVGDVQVDTSMLDSQENSETTFIPESIARFPGLVGQTIVLGGVIVSITIWSSQQTRFRELFGDINEQFKKRFSKIIGYGVIATFASNFIMLGVQTWRLEVSPIDVIGTTFGTTWLIRMIITIIIIGIWFWMEKKREISIKGQIPLLVTSLILIATTTMMGHGASTELEAAWILDYAHNLLSSIWIGGVIFFAFVALPTISRTNDSLRNKITISLIPRFSGLFIIAIGILIITGPTLLWFLDDNVGSLTESTYGKLIMIKIGLAIAMIAFGGMYQVKFLKNPSNYESLNISKKISKPLKFEAGLGIALLAVVALLVNSSLPEGEIQSADALQPTFGYESILFSENAKFDVKVEPAGIGQNTISVIVSSFDDKPLDDISGLKVKVSNPQKNISPILAEVSETVQNSITKYTAYATFGFAGNWQIELEAQR
;
A
#
# COMPACT_ATOMS: atom_id res chain seq x y z
N MET A 1 5.29 -20.32 -33.98
CA MET A 1 4.50 -20.61 -32.75
C MET A 1 5.18 -21.46 -31.67
N LYS A 2 6.46 -21.81 -31.78
CA LYS A 2 7.15 -22.66 -30.76
C LYS A 2 7.99 -21.88 -29.71
N SER A 3 8.17 -20.57 -29.83
CA SER A 3 9.00 -19.77 -28.88
C SER A 3 8.23 -19.09 -27.75
N LEU A 4 6.91 -18.96 -27.85
CA LEU A 4 6.06 -18.29 -26.84
C LEU A 4 5.83 -19.11 -25.56
N LYS A 5 6.07 -20.45 -25.60
CA LYS A 5 5.84 -21.32 -24.42
C LYS A 5 6.90 -21.18 -23.31
N LYS A 6 8.05 -20.57 -23.58
CA LYS A 6 9.15 -20.41 -22.57
C LYS A 6 9.09 -19.10 -21.79
N ILE A 7 8.31 -18.11 -22.23
CA ILE A 7 8.19 -16.79 -21.58
C ILE A 7 7.35 -16.87 -20.29
N TRP A 8 6.47 -17.86 -20.16
CA TRP A 8 5.60 -18.03 -18.99
C TRP A 8 6.26 -18.65 -17.76
N ILE A 9 7.51 -19.17 -17.87
CA ILE A 9 8.20 -19.83 -16.77
C ILE A 9 8.89 -18.82 -15.84
N VAL A 10 9.31 -17.68 -16.35
CA VAL A 10 10.04 -16.66 -15.57
C VAL A 10 9.13 -15.98 -14.51
N PRO A 11 7.89 -15.53 -14.83
CA PRO A 11 7.02 -14.96 -13.81
C PRO A 11 6.54 -15.97 -12.76
N VAL A 12 6.44 -17.26 -13.10
CA VAL A 12 6.07 -18.32 -12.15
C VAL A 12 7.20 -18.61 -11.15
N LEU A 13 8.46 -18.44 -11.55
CA LEU A 13 9.62 -18.63 -10.66
C LEU A 13 9.81 -17.50 -9.64
N ILE A 14 9.34 -16.29 -9.94
CA ILE A 14 9.38 -15.12 -9.03
C ILE A 14 8.37 -15.29 -7.89
N LEU A 15 7.26 -16.00 -8.10
CA LEU A 15 6.21 -16.29 -7.11
C LEU A 15 6.67 -17.14 -5.90
N PHE A 16 7.86 -17.74 -5.95
CA PHE A 16 8.38 -18.64 -4.89
C PHE A 16 9.46 -18.02 -3.99
N LEU A 17 9.79 -16.74 -4.18
CA LEU A 17 10.68 -16.04 -3.25
C LEU A 17 9.83 -15.47 -2.12
N GLY A 18 9.80 -16.17 -0.99
CA GLY A 18 9.15 -15.70 0.24
C GLY A 18 9.80 -14.40 0.72
N ILE A 19 9.09 -13.28 0.56
CA ILE A 19 9.52 -11.94 0.97
C ILE A 19 8.50 -11.46 2.00
N PRO A 20 8.92 -10.85 3.13
CA PRO A 20 8.01 -10.36 4.16
C PRO A 20 7.08 -9.26 3.63
N ALA A 21 5.85 -9.22 4.15
CA ALA A 21 4.88 -8.17 3.89
C ALA A 21 5.34 -6.86 4.55
N ALA A 22 5.11 -5.72 3.89
CA ALA A 22 5.36 -4.40 4.42
C ALA A 22 4.09 -3.53 4.28
N SER A 23 3.78 -2.77 5.31
CA SER A 23 2.60 -1.94 5.48
C SER A 23 2.77 -0.57 4.79
N ALA A 24 1.68 0.07 4.36
CA ALA A 24 1.72 1.24 3.48
C ALA A 24 1.12 2.53 4.08
N HIS A 25 0.96 2.61 5.40
CA HIS A 25 0.57 3.82 6.13
C HIS A 25 1.32 3.83 7.46
N PRO A 26 1.57 4.99 8.09
CA PRO A 26 2.25 5.07 9.37
C PRO A 26 1.36 4.54 10.50
N PHE A 27 1.11 3.23 10.53
CA PHE A 27 0.39 2.64 11.65
C PHE A 27 1.17 2.80 12.92
N LEU A 28 0.45 3.07 13.99
CA LEU A 28 1.00 2.97 15.32
C LEU A 28 1.23 1.49 15.64
N LEU A 29 2.48 1.06 15.60
CA LEU A 29 2.87 -0.32 15.88
C LEU A 29 2.97 -0.60 17.38
N GLU A 30 3.50 0.38 18.13
CA GLU A 30 3.82 0.22 19.54
C GLU A 30 3.82 1.56 20.23
N THR A 31 3.38 1.60 21.47
CA THR A 31 3.59 2.73 22.39
C THR A 31 4.20 2.24 23.68
N VAL A 32 5.00 3.09 24.32
CA VAL A 32 5.52 2.83 25.67
C VAL A 32 5.16 4.04 26.54
N PRO A 33 4.20 3.89 27.47
CA PRO A 33 3.38 2.71 27.81
C PRO A 33 2.41 2.31 26.68
N GLY A 34 2.09 1.01 26.60
CA GLY A 34 1.13 0.45 25.63
C GLY A 34 -0.32 0.62 26.05
N GLN A 35 -1.24 0.26 25.15
CA GLN A 35 -2.68 0.27 25.40
C GLN A 35 -3.05 -0.60 26.60
N GLY A 36 -3.72 0.00 27.60
CA GLY A 36 -4.12 -0.69 28.83
C GLY A 36 -2.98 -1.07 29.76
N GLN A 37 -1.72 -0.75 29.45
CA GLN A 37 -0.57 -1.04 30.30
C GLN A 37 -0.40 -0.01 31.41
N ASN A 38 0.18 -0.45 32.53
CA ASN A 38 0.56 0.43 33.61
C ASN A 38 2.06 0.75 33.57
N ALA A 39 2.40 2.03 33.60
CA ALA A 39 3.75 2.54 33.76
C ALA A 39 4.08 2.76 35.25
N PRO A 40 5.36 2.77 35.62
CA PRO A 40 5.76 3.15 36.98
C PRO A 40 5.44 4.63 37.25
N ILE A 41 5.10 4.91 38.53
CA ILE A 41 4.92 6.31 39.00
C ILE A 41 6.19 7.11 38.73
N GLY A 42 6.03 8.34 38.21
CA GLY A 42 7.14 9.20 37.87
C GLY A 42 7.68 9.01 36.43
N VAL A 43 7.00 8.23 35.58
CA VAL A 43 7.34 8.18 34.16
C VAL A 43 7.29 9.58 33.53
N THR A 44 8.29 9.89 32.70
CA THR A 44 8.46 11.22 32.09
C THR A 44 8.58 11.19 30.56
N GLN A 45 8.55 10.01 29.97
CA GLN A 45 8.73 9.83 28.51
C GLN A 45 7.69 8.87 27.98
N ILE A 46 7.03 9.28 26.90
CA ILE A 46 6.08 8.46 26.17
C ILE A 46 6.60 8.31 24.75
N ILE A 47 6.71 7.07 24.29
CA ILE A 47 7.29 6.75 22.97
C ILE A 47 6.20 6.11 22.10
N SER A 48 6.19 6.46 20.83
CA SER A 48 5.32 5.87 19.81
C SER A 48 6.16 5.43 18.62
N LYS A 49 5.95 4.21 18.13
CA LYS A 49 6.64 3.63 16.98
C LYS A 49 5.65 3.38 15.86
N TYR A 50 6.02 3.74 14.65
CA TYR A 50 5.20 3.64 13.45
C TYR A 50 5.80 2.68 12.44
N SER A 51 4.97 2.17 11.54
CA SER A 51 5.36 1.23 10.48
C SER A 51 6.23 1.86 9.40
N GLU A 52 6.21 3.19 9.27
CA GLU A 52 6.98 3.94 8.28
C GLU A 52 7.43 5.31 8.81
N ALA A 53 8.31 5.97 8.05
CA ALA A 53 8.83 7.29 8.40
C ALA A 53 7.73 8.35 8.42
N VAL A 54 7.78 9.24 9.42
CA VAL A 54 6.83 10.34 9.62
C VAL A 54 7.50 11.70 9.52
N GLU A 55 6.76 12.71 9.04
CA GLU A 55 7.20 14.11 8.95
C GLU A 55 7.05 14.79 10.31
N ILE A 56 8.16 15.08 11.01
CA ILE A 56 8.12 15.62 12.36
C ILE A 56 7.43 16.99 12.45
N ASP A 57 7.61 17.85 11.44
CA ASP A 57 7.05 19.21 11.44
C ASP A 57 5.50 19.21 11.36
N PHE A 58 4.91 18.08 10.99
CA PHE A 58 3.45 17.87 10.84
C PHE A 58 2.92 16.74 11.74
N SER A 59 3.76 16.26 12.67
CA SER A 59 3.44 15.17 13.59
C SER A 59 3.50 15.64 15.02
N GLU A 60 2.53 15.23 15.84
CA GLU A 60 2.47 15.62 17.25
C GLU A 60 1.98 14.45 18.12
N LEU A 61 2.56 14.35 19.29
CA LEU A 61 2.09 13.51 20.39
C LEU A 61 1.57 14.43 21.49
N LYS A 62 0.39 14.12 22.03
CA LYS A 62 -0.19 14.84 23.17
C LYS A 62 -0.62 13.87 24.24
N VAL A 63 -0.33 14.18 25.48
CA VAL A 63 -0.73 13.40 26.65
C VAL A 63 -1.74 14.18 27.46
N TYR A 64 -2.86 13.52 27.77
CA TYR A 64 -3.95 14.10 28.54
C TYR A 64 -4.14 13.34 29.86
N ASP A 65 -4.49 14.07 30.93
CA ASP A 65 -4.96 13.49 32.20
C ASP A 65 -6.42 13.01 32.10
N ALA A 66 -6.92 12.38 33.15
CA ALA A 66 -8.31 11.93 33.24
C ALA A 66 -9.37 13.05 33.15
N ASN A 67 -8.97 14.31 33.34
CA ASN A 67 -9.84 15.49 33.23
C ASN A 67 -9.80 16.11 31.82
N GLY A 68 -9.00 15.56 30.90
CA GLY A 68 -8.80 16.09 29.56
C GLY A 68 -7.83 17.28 29.47
N ASN A 69 -7.03 17.53 30.50
CA ASN A 69 -5.99 18.56 30.44
C ASN A 69 -4.74 17.98 29.74
N GLN A 70 -4.21 18.73 28.79
CA GLN A 70 -2.94 18.39 28.15
C GLN A 70 -1.78 18.66 29.12
N ILE A 71 -0.96 17.63 29.40
CA ILE A 71 0.07 17.66 30.43
C ILE A 71 1.50 17.43 29.90
N ASP A 72 1.67 17.14 28.60
CA ASP A 72 2.98 17.00 27.98
C ASP A 72 3.70 18.34 27.82
N ASN A 73 5.02 18.28 27.61
CA ASN A 73 5.87 19.45 27.44
C ASN A 73 5.83 20.06 26.03
N ARG A 74 5.04 19.47 25.10
CA ARG A 74 4.90 19.89 23.68
C ARG A 74 6.24 19.87 22.92
N ASP A 75 7.05 18.88 23.20
CA ASP A 75 8.41 18.71 22.68
C ASP A 75 8.55 17.45 21.83
N THR A 76 7.49 17.07 21.12
CA THR A 76 7.51 15.91 20.21
C THR A 76 8.72 15.96 19.31
N SER A 77 9.51 14.90 19.31
CA SER A 77 10.74 14.77 18.53
C SER A 77 10.97 13.32 18.10
N TYR A 78 11.94 13.10 17.20
CA TYR A 78 12.37 11.74 16.87
C TYR A 78 13.08 11.10 18.07
N ASN A 79 12.78 9.82 18.31
CA ASN A 79 13.44 9.02 19.35
C ASN A 79 14.58 8.17 18.76
N ASP A 80 14.23 7.21 17.90
CA ASP A 80 15.18 6.29 17.25
C ASP A 80 14.84 6.21 15.74
N GLY A 81 15.35 7.20 15.01
CA GLY A 81 15.04 7.36 13.60
C GLY A 81 13.66 7.97 13.32
N GLU A 82 13.32 8.08 12.04
CA GLU A 82 12.12 8.77 11.55
C GLU A 82 10.83 7.97 11.74
N THR A 83 10.91 6.73 12.22
CA THR A 83 9.77 5.86 12.49
C THR A 83 9.34 5.86 13.96
N SER A 84 10.05 6.59 14.85
CA SER A 84 9.76 6.61 16.27
C SER A 84 9.73 8.04 16.80
N LEU A 85 8.64 8.38 17.49
CA LEU A 85 8.44 9.68 18.13
C LEU A 85 8.46 9.53 19.66
N ILE A 86 8.94 10.58 20.32
CA ILE A 86 8.92 10.72 21.77
C ILE A 86 8.32 12.06 22.15
N VAL A 87 7.56 12.09 23.23
CA VAL A 87 7.14 13.31 23.93
C VAL A 87 7.47 13.19 25.41
N THR A 88 7.89 14.29 26.03
CA THR A 88 8.14 14.29 27.47
C THR A 88 6.98 14.87 28.26
N THR A 89 6.87 14.45 29.52
CA THR A 89 5.87 14.91 30.48
C THR A 89 6.57 15.30 31.79
N PRO A 90 5.97 16.12 32.64
CA PRO A 90 6.32 16.13 34.07
C PRO A 90 6.21 14.71 34.63
N PRO A 91 6.89 14.39 35.75
CA PRO A 91 6.73 13.10 36.41
C PRO A 91 5.24 12.83 36.67
N LEU A 92 4.71 11.75 36.04
CA LEU A 92 3.29 11.42 36.13
C LEU A 92 2.99 10.77 37.49
N GLU A 93 1.91 11.24 38.10
CA GLU A 93 1.36 10.66 39.34
C GLU A 93 0.49 9.44 39.02
N GLU A 94 0.05 8.72 40.04
CA GLU A 94 -0.87 7.61 39.89
C GLU A 94 -2.20 8.06 39.27
N GLY A 95 -2.59 7.44 38.14
CA GLY A 95 -3.79 7.82 37.39
C GLY A 95 -3.87 7.21 36.01
N VAL A 96 -4.96 7.51 35.30
CA VAL A 96 -5.18 7.09 33.90
C VAL A 96 -4.91 8.25 32.97
N TYR A 97 -4.20 7.97 31.89
CA TYR A 97 -3.74 8.96 30.91
C TYR A 97 -4.08 8.53 29.50
N THR A 98 -4.25 9.50 28.61
CA THR A 98 -4.49 9.25 27.18
C THR A 98 -3.39 9.91 26.36
N LEU A 99 -2.69 9.10 25.58
CA LEU A 99 -1.81 9.59 24.52
C LEU A 99 -2.65 9.71 23.24
N THR A 100 -2.64 10.88 22.61
CA THR A 100 -3.12 11.03 21.23
C THR A 100 -1.93 11.28 20.31
N SER A 101 -1.93 10.62 19.18
CA SER A 101 -0.94 10.83 18.13
C SER A 101 -1.63 11.33 16.85
N LYS A 102 -1.02 12.32 16.22
CA LYS A 102 -1.38 12.82 14.89
C LYS A 102 -0.09 12.86 14.08
N VAL A 103 0.05 11.99 13.09
CA VAL A 103 1.29 11.84 12.32
C VAL A 103 1.05 11.91 10.83
N LEU A 104 1.93 12.60 10.11
CA LEU A 104 1.94 12.69 8.65
C LEU A 104 2.96 11.71 8.09
N SER A 105 2.52 10.81 7.21
CA SER A 105 3.42 9.94 6.46
C SER A 105 4.41 10.75 5.62
N LYS A 106 5.69 10.41 5.72
CA LYS A 106 6.74 10.96 4.86
C LYS A 106 6.72 10.36 3.47
N VAL A 107 6.13 9.18 3.30
CA VAL A 107 6.13 8.44 2.04
C VAL A 107 4.99 8.89 1.13
N ASP A 108 3.76 8.86 1.60
CA ASP A 108 2.56 9.09 0.79
C ASP A 108 1.77 10.35 1.17
N GLY A 109 2.16 11.02 2.28
CA GLY A 109 1.52 12.25 2.77
C GLY A 109 0.16 12.02 3.44
N HIS A 110 -0.15 10.79 3.86
CA HIS A 110 -1.36 10.49 4.62
C HIS A 110 -1.23 10.90 6.08
N LEU A 111 -2.31 11.46 6.61
CA LEU A 111 -2.42 11.84 8.01
C LEU A 111 -3.13 10.74 8.78
N VAL A 112 -2.47 10.19 9.79
CA VAL A 112 -3.01 9.16 10.67
C VAL A 112 -3.16 9.71 12.09
N GLN A 113 -4.25 9.34 12.75
CA GLN A 113 -4.51 9.69 14.15
C GLN A 113 -4.78 8.42 14.94
N ALA A 114 -4.24 8.35 16.14
CA ALA A 114 -4.47 7.26 17.07
C ALA A 114 -4.61 7.80 18.50
N ALA A 115 -5.29 7.03 19.34
CA ALA A 115 -5.37 7.30 20.77
C ALA A 115 -5.06 6.01 21.55
N VAL A 116 -4.25 6.14 22.60
CA VAL A 116 -3.83 5.04 23.47
C VAL A 116 -4.09 5.46 24.91
N VAL A 117 -4.81 4.63 25.67
CA VAL A 117 -5.03 4.87 27.10
C VAL A 117 -4.11 3.95 27.91
N PHE A 118 -3.42 4.51 28.86
CA PHE A 118 -2.50 3.78 29.75
C PHE A 118 -2.66 4.22 31.20
N GLY A 119 -2.25 3.37 32.13
CA GLY A 119 -2.20 3.66 33.54
C GLY A 119 -0.82 4.10 34.00
N VAL A 120 -0.75 4.76 35.14
CA VAL A 120 0.47 5.01 35.90
C VAL A 120 0.21 4.57 37.35
N GLY A 121 1.08 3.75 37.91
CA GLY A 121 0.86 3.12 39.21
C GLY A 121 -0.03 1.88 39.15
N ASP A 122 -0.75 1.56 40.22
CA ASP A 122 -1.61 0.38 40.32
C ASP A 122 -3.08 0.76 40.03
N VAL A 123 -3.37 1.19 38.79
CA VAL A 123 -4.71 1.58 38.36
C VAL A 123 -5.29 0.59 37.37
N GLN A 124 -6.61 0.36 37.44
CA GLN A 124 -7.32 -0.39 36.42
C GLN A 124 -7.65 0.54 35.24
N VAL A 125 -7.15 0.21 34.07
CA VAL A 125 -7.47 0.91 32.84
C VAL A 125 -8.68 0.23 32.18
N ASP A 126 -9.80 0.94 32.11
CA ASP A 126 -10.98 0.45 31.40
C ASP A 126 -10.79 0.66 29.89
N THR A 127 -10.42 -0.40 29.20
CA THR A 127 -10.24 -0.38 27.73
C THR A 127 -11.54 -0.60 26.96
N SER A 128 -12.64 -0.94 27.65
CA SER A 128 -13.92 -1.27 27.02
C SER A 128 -14.55 -0.10 26.24
N MET A 129 -14.24 1.15 26.61
CA MET A 129 -14.68 2.33 25.89
C MET A 129 -13.88 2.59 24.58
N LEU A 130 -12.74 1.96 24.40
CA LEU A 130 -11.87 2.13 23.23
C LEU A 130 -12.16 1.10 22.14
N ASP A 131 -12.70 -0.08 22.50
CA ASP A 131 -13.22 -1.05 21.53
C ASP A 131 -14.37 -0.48 20.68
N SER A 132 -15.00 0.60 21.14
CA SER A 132 -16.02 1.33 20.39
C SER A 132 -15.50 2.52 19.57
N GLN A 133 -14.28 2.97 19.79
CA GLN A 133 -13.56 3.81 18.83
C GLN A 133 -12.93 2.89 17.79
N GLU A 134 -13.76 2.30 16.92
CA GLU A 134 -13.31 1.92 15.60
C GLU A 134 -12.39 3.04 15.14
N ASN A 135 -11.11 2.74 14.96
CA ASN A 135 -10.22 3.57 14.16
C ASN A 135 -11.01 3.79 12.88
N SER A 136 -11.67 4.94 12.76
CA SER A 136 -12.53 5.19 11.63
C SER A 136 -11.60 5.15 10.43
N GLU A 137 -11.58 4.00 9.73
CA GLU A 137 -11.00 3.84 8.39
C GLU A 137 -11.71 4.83 7.46
N THR A 138 -11.54 6.10 7.71
CA THR A 138 -12.16 7.12 6.89
C THR A 138 -11.29 7.35 5.68
N THR A 139 -11.63 6.63 4.61
CA THR A 139 -11.20 7.04 3.27
C THR A 139 -11.43 8.53 3.13
N PHE A 140 -10.35 9.29 2.99
CA PHE A 140 -10.47 10.74 2.85
C PHE A 140 -11.00 11.08 1.45
N ILE A 141 -12.34 11.13 1.35
CA ILE A 141 -13.07 11.31 0.09
C ILE A 141 -12.61 12.55 -0.71
N PRO A 142 -12.33 13.73 -0.12
CA PRO A 142 -11.86 14.90 -0.88
C PRO A 142 -10.58 14.62 -1.68
N GLU A 143 -9.64 13.85 -1.13
CA GLU A 143 -8.41 13.47 -1.81
C GLU A 143 -8.69 12.49 -2.95
N SER A 144 -9.57 11.53 -2.74
CA SER A 144 -10.00 10.59 -3.80
C SER A 144 -10.64 11.31 -4.97
N ILE A 145 -11.49 12.31 -4.70
CA ILE A 145 -12.10 13.17 -5.74
C ILE A 145 -11.02 13.96 -6.49
N ALA A 146 -10.01 14.49 -5.78
CA ALA A 146 -8.91 15.24 -6.38
C ALA A 146 -8.00 14.37 -7.25
N ARG A 147 -7.71 13.12 -6.84
CA ARG A 147 -6.85 12.15 -7.56
C ARG A 147 -7.52 11.59 -8.82
N PHE A 148 -8.84 11.38 -8.78
CA PHE A 148 -9.57 10.72 -9.87
C PHE A 148 -9.36 11.34 -11.25
N PRO A 149 -9.52 12.68 -11.48
CA PRO A 149 -9.27 13.28 -12.79
C PRO A 149 -7.83 13.08 -13.27
N GLY A 150 -6.87 13.05 -12.36
CA GLY A 150 -5.45 12.80 -12.65
C GLY A 150 -5.20 11.39 -13.15
N LEU A 151 -5.79 10.38 -12.50
CA LEU A 151 -5.72 8.98 -12.94
C LEU A 151 -6.34 8.79 -14.31
N VAL A 152 -7.51 9.38 -14.57
CA VAL A 152 -8.16 9.34 -15.89
C VAL A 152 -7.30 10.05 -16.92
N GLY A 153 -6.78 11.24 -16.60
CA GLY A 153 -5.99 12.06 -17.51
C GLY A 153 -4.70 11.38 -17.94
N GLN A 154 -3.89 10.92 -16.99
CA GLN A 154 -2.64 10.20 -17.29
C GLN A 154 -2.87 8.91 -18.08
N THR A 155 -3.95 8.18 -17.77
CA THR A 155 -4.36 6.95 -18.48
C THR A 155 -4.72 7.25 -19.94
N ILE A 156 -5.46 8.34 -20.20
CA ILE A 156 -5.80 8.78 -21.55
C ILE A 156 -4.53 9.17 -22.33
N VAL A 157 -3.62 9.93 -21.72
CA VAL A 157 -2.40 10.39 -22.39
C VAL A 157 -1.49 9.21 -22.70
N LEU A 158 -1.11 8.41 -21.70
CA LEU A 158 -0.16 7.32 -21.88
C LEU A 158 -0.72 6.21 -22.77
N GLY A 159 -1.91 5.69 -22.44
CA GLY A 159 -2.52 4.61 -23.23
C GLY A 159 -2.86 5.06 -24.64
N GLY A 160 -3.36 6.30 -24.83
CA GLY A 160 -3.62 6.87 -26.13
C GLY A 160 -2.37 7.01 -27.00
N VAL A 161 -1.26 7.46 -26.43
CA VAL A 161 0.02 7.59 -27.13
C VAL A 161 0.61 6.25 -27.50
N ILE A 162 0.64 5.27 -26.57
CA ILE A 162 1.17 3.93 -26.85
C ILE A 162 0.37 3.26 -27.95
N VAL A 163 -0.96 3.27 -27.88
CA VAL A 163 -1.81 2.65 -28.91
C VAL A 163 -1.74 3.40 -30.24
N SER A 164 -1.60 4.72 -30.21
CA SER A 164 -1.37 5.51 -31.42
C SER A 164 -0.06 5.12 -32.12
N ILE A 165 1.04 4.99 -31.38
CA ILE A 165 2.35 4.62 -31.94
C ILE A 165 2.37 3.17 -32.41
N THR A 166 1.96 2.24 -31.56
CA THR A 166 2.13 0.80 -31.80
C THR A 166 1.11 0.24 -32.78
N ILE A 167 -0.12 0.72 -32.76
CA ILE A 167 -1.20 0.19 -33.56
C ILE A 167 -1.58 1.10 -34.72
N TRP A 168 -1.99 2.34 -34.45
CA TRP A 168 -2.47 3.25 -35.50
C TRP A 168 -1.37 3.63 -36.49
N SER A 169 -0.27 4.22 -36.02
CA SER A 169 0.81 4.69 -36.91
C SER A 169 1.52 3.55 -37.64
N SER A 170 1.64 2.38 -37.01
CA SER A 170 2.15 1.17 -37.65
C SER A 170 1.29 0.72 -38.82
N GLN A 171 -0.05 0.75 -38.68
CA GLN A 171 -0.95 0.41 -39.79
C GLN A 171 -1.03 1.49 -40.85
N GLN A 172 -1.01 2.76 -40.44
CA GLN A 172 -0.96 3.90 -41.36
C GLN A 172 0.28 3.83 -42.26
N THR A 173 1.44 3.46 -41.73
CA THR A 173 2.67 3.31 -42.52
C THR A 173 2.58 2.14 -43.50
N ARG A 174 2.00 1.01 -43.06
CA ARG A 174 1.87 -0.21 -43.85
C ARG A 174 0.82 -0.09 -44.98
N PHE A 175 -0.25 0.66 -44.73
CA PHE A 175 -1.41 0.80 -45.61
C PHE A 175 -1.69 2.27 -45.92
N ARG A 176 -0.67 2.99 -46.42
CA ARG A 176 -0.68 4.45 -46.57
C ARG A 176 -1.87 4.98 -47.38
N GLU A 177 -2.26 4.25 -48.45
CA GLU A 177 -3.39 4.60 -49.29
C GLU A 177 -4.73 4.51 -48.56
N LEU A 178 -4.88 3.54 -47.63
CA LEU A 178 -6.12 3.35 -46.87
C LEU A 178 -6.32 4.41 -45.78
N PHE A 179 -5.23 4.99 -45.24
CA PHE A 179 -5.27 5.91 -44.12
C PHE A 179 -5.13 7.38 -44.51
N GLY A 180 -4.78 7.67 -45.78
CA GLY A 180 -4.53 9.05 -46.25
C GLY A 180 -5.68 10.00 -45.97
N ASP A 181 -6.90 9.61 -46.39
CA ASP A 181 -8.11 10.46 -46.31
C ASP A 181 -8.59 10.71 -44.87
N ILE A 182 -8.24 9.83 -43.92
CA ILE A 182 -8.71 9.93 -42.54
C ILE A 182 -7.67 10.53 -41.60
N ASN A 183 -6.45 10.77 -42.06
CA ASN A 183 -5.33 11.20 -41.23
C ASN A 183 -5.59 12.55 -40.54
N GLU A 184 -6.14 13.53 -41.24
CA GLU A 184 -6.44 14.84 -40.66
C GLU A 184 -7.55 14.73 -39.59
N GLN A 185 -8.53 13.87 -39.77
CA GLN A 185 -9.56 13.65 -38.77
C GLN A 185 -9.01 12.91 -37.54
N PHE A 186 -8.10 11.94 -37.78
CA PHE A 186 -7.38 11.27 -36.72
C PHE A 186 -6.60 12.28 -35.87
N LYS A 187 -5.76 13.10 -36.50
CA LYS A 187 -4.98 14.13 -35.80
C LYS A 187 -5.84 15.03 -34.92
N LYS A 188 -6.94 15.55 -35.49
CA LYS A 188 -7.88 16.42 -34.75
C LYS A 188 -8.51 15.73 -33.54
N ARG A 189 -8.93 14.46 -33.67
CA ARG A 189 -9.55 13.70 -32.57
C ARG A 189 -8.53 13.29 -31.52
N PHE A 190 -7.38 12.81 -31.97
CA PHE A 190 -6.28 12.41 -31.09
C PHE A 190 -5.84 13.60 -30.23
N SER A 191 -5.49 14.72 -30.85
CA SER A 191 -5.08 15.92 -30.11
C SER A 191 -6.15 16.39 -29.12
N LYS A 192 -7.43 16.37 -29.51
CA LYS A 192 -8.54 16.74 -28.63
C LYS A 192 -8.65 15.82 -27.40
N ILE A 193 -8.57 14.51 -27.57
CA ILE A 193 -8.69 13.53 -26.47
C ILE A 193 -7.46 13.61 -25.57
N ILE A 194 -6.25 13.70 -26.14
CA ILE A 194 -5.02 13.93 -25.36
C ILE A 194 -5.12 15.25 -24.58
N GLY A 195 -5.62 16.32 -25.21
CA GLY A 195 -5.81 17.61 -24.53
C GLY A 195 -6.75 17.51 -23.30
N TYR A 196 -7.85 16.76 -23.42
CA TYR A 196 -8.72 16.52 -22.25
C TYR A 196 -7.97 15.76 -21.14
N GLY A 197 -7.17 14.75 -21.49
CA GLY A 197 -6.35 14.02 -20.52
C GLY A 197 -5.33 14.94 -19.83
N VAL A 198 -4.64 15.77 -20.60
CA VAL A 198 -3.65 16.72 -20.07
C VAL A 198 -4.28 17.75 -19.13
N ILE A 199 -5.41 18.33 -19.53
CA ILE A 199 -6.16 19.29 -18.70
C ILE A 199 -6.66 18.64 -17.41
N ALA A 200 -7.19 17.41 -17.49
CA ALA A 200 -7.65 16.67 -16.33
C ALA A 200 -6.49 16.39 -15.34
N THR A 201 -5.32 15.99 -15.84
CA THR A 201 -4.13 15.79 -15.01
C THR A 201 -3.67 17.08 -14.34
N PHE A 202 -3.63 18.17 -15.08
CA PHE A 202 -3.23 19.48 -14.54
C PHE A 202 -4.18 19.96 -13.44
N ALA A 203 -5.49 19.91 -13.72
CA ALA A 203 -6.53 20.28 -12.75
C ALA A 203 -6.45 19.42 -11.48
N SER A 204 -6.28 18.11 -11.63
CA SER A 204 -6.10 17.19 -10.51
C SER A 204 -4.90 17.56 -9.64
N ASN A 205 -3.74 17.81 -10.24
CA ASN A 205 -2.55 18.20 -9.49
C ASN A 205 -2.77 19.49 -8.71
N PHE A 206 -3.46 20.46 -9.30
CA PHE A 206 -3.76 21.74 -8.65
C PHE A 206 -4.74 21.55 -7.48
N ILE A 207 -5.80 20.75 -7.68
CA ILE A 207 -6.79 20.44 -6.63
C ILE A 207 -6.13 19.66 -5.50
N MET A 208 -5.21 18.72 -5.79
CA MET A 208 -4.49 17.93 -4.79
C MET A 208 -3.71 18.80 -3.80
N LEU A 209 -3.00 19.82 -4.30
CA LEU A 209 -2.31 20.77 -3.41
C LEU A 209 -3.30 21.47 -2.48
N GLY A 210 -4.45 21.95 -3.01
CA GLY A 210 -5.48 22.60 -2.22
C GLY A 210 -6.10 21.67 -1.16
N VAL A 211 -6.30 20.41 -1.49
CA VAL A 211 -6.83 19.40 -0.56
C VAL A 211 -5.83 19.12 0.57
N GLN A 212 -4.53 18.98 0.27
CA GLN A 212 -3.51 18.78 1.29
C GLN A 212 -3.33 20.01 2.19
N THR A 213 -3.34 21.20 1.61
CA THR A 213 -3.32 22.46 2.36
C THR A 213 -4.48 22.55 3.34
N TRP A 214 -5.68 22.19 2.88
CA TRP A 214 -6.86 22.16 3.73
C TRP A 214 -6.80 21.07 4.81
N ARG A 215 -6.30 19.86 4.46
CA ARG A 215 -6.19 18.72 5.39
C ARG A 215 -5.21 18.99 6.53
N LEU A 216 -4.09 19.63 6.21
CA LEU A 216 -3.02 19.91 7.17
C LEU A 216 -3.23 21.25 7.90
N GLU A 217 -4.18 22.09 7.45
CA GLU A 217 -4.47 23.42 8.00
C GLU A 217 -3.27 24.38 7.95
N VAL A 218 -2.42 24.24 6.91
CA VAL A 218 -1.19 25.01 6.72
C VAL A 218 -1.17 25.75 5.39
N SER A 219 -0.15 26.58 5.16
CA SER A 219 0.00 27.28 3.86
C SER A 219 0.43 26.34 2.73
N PRO A 220 0.13 26.65 1.44
CA PRO A 220 0.62 25.84 0.32
C PRO A 220 2.15 25.70 0.27
N ILE A 221 2.89 26.69 0.78
CA ILE A 221 4.36 26.67 0.80
C ILE A 221 4.86 25.62 1.78
N ASP A 222 4.22 25.49 2.93
CA ASP A 222 4.58 24.48 3.93
C ASP A 222 4.33 23.06 3.39
N VAL A 223 3.21 22.84 2.69
CA VAL A 223 2.94 21.57 2.02
C VAL A 223 4.00 21.24 0.97
N ILE A 224 4.48 22.23 0.19
CA ILE A 224 5.53 22.03 -0.80
C ILE A 224 6.86 21.63 -0.15
N GLY A 225 7.10 22.03 1.10
CA GLY A 225 8.28 21.64 1.89
C GLY A 225 8.33 20.17 2.29
N THR A 226 7.19 19.46 2.27
CA THR A 226 7.12 18.03 2.61
C THR A 226 7.64 17.13 1.48
N THR A 227 7.88 15.85 1.80
CA THR A 227 8.21 14.82 0.79
C THR A 227 7.09 14.66 -0.24
N PHE A 228 5.82 14.68 0.21
CA PHE A 228 4.66 14.74 -0.68
C PHE A 228 4.73 15.95 -1.61
N GLY A 229 5.00 17.14 -1.07
CA GLY A 229 5.08 18.39 -1.84
C GLY A 229 6.20 18.38 -2.86
N THR A 230 7.35 17.81 -2.53
CA THR A 230 8.46 17.63 -3.48
C THR A 230 8.04 16.75 -4.67
N THR A 231 7.41 15.60 -4.41
CA THR A 231 6.91 14.70 -5.47
C THR A 231 5.81 15.37 -6.28
N TRP A 232 4.90 16.12 -5.63
CA TRP A 232 3.87 16.92 -6.28
C TRP A 232 4.49 17.98 -7.21
N LEU A 233 5.54 18.67 -6.79
CA LEU A 233 6.24 19.68 -7.61
C LEU A 233 6.85 19.07 -8.86
N ILE A 234 7.54 17.93 -8.72
CA ILE A 234 8.08 17.16 -9.86
C ILE A 234 6.95 16.79 -10.82
N ARG A 235 5.83 16.28 -10.31
CA ARG A 235 4.65 15.92 -11.09
C ARG A 235 4.03 17.11 -11.80
N MET A 236 3.98 18.28 -11.17
CA MET A 236 3.48 19.51 -11.76
C MET A 236 4.39 19.99 -12.91
N ILE A 237 5.72 19.98 -12.73
CA ILE A 237 6.70 20.32 -13.77
C ILE A 237 6.54 19.39 -14.98
N ILE A 238 6.47 18.08 -14.76
CA ILE A 238 6.25 17.09 -15.84
C ILE A 238 4.94 17.37 -16.57
N THR A 239 3.87 17.68 -15.84
CA THR A 239 2.56 18.00 -16.45
C THR A 239 2.63 19.26 -17.31
N ILE A 240 3.34 20.30 -16.87
CA ILE A 240 3.57 21.52 -17.66
C ILE A 240 4.37 21.21 -18.94
N ILE A 241 5.38 20.34 -18.85
CA ILE A 241 6.13 19.89 -20.03
C ILE A 241 5.20 19.15 -21.00
N ILE A 242 4.34 18.28 -20.50
CA ILE A 242 3.33 17.56 -21.31
C ILE A 242 2.37 18.55 -22.01
N ILE A 243 1.91 19.59 -21.29
CA ILE A 243 1.09 20.67 -21.86
C ILE A 243 1.85 21.35 -23.02
N GLY A 244 3.12 21.69 -22.81
CA GLY A 244 3.96 22.32 -23.83
C GLY A 244 4.14 21.45 -25.07
N ILE A 245 4.40 20.15 -24.89
CA ILE A 245 4.52 19.17 -25.99
C ILE A 245 3.19 19.04 -26.74
N TRP A 246 2.07 18.87 -26.02
CA TRP A 246 0.75 18.78 -26.62
C TRP A 246 0.40 20.04 -27.42
N PHE A 247 0.62 21.21 -26.86
CA PHE A 247 0.38 22.50 -27.56
C PHE A 247 1.27 22.65 -28.79
N TRP A 248 2.55 22.26 -28.72
CA TRP A 248 3.46 22.25 -29.85
C TRP A 248 2.96 21.32 -30.98
N MET A 249 2.51 20.09 -30.61
CA MET A 249 1.93 19.13 -31.57
C MET A 249 0.67 19.69 -32.25
N GLU A 250 -0.22 20.33 -31.49
CA GLU A 250 -1.45 20.93 -31.98
C GLU A 250 -1.14 22.07 -32.97
N LYS A 251 -0.22 22.98 -32.61
CA LYS A 251 0.19 24.13 -33.44
C LYS A 251 0.86 23.69 -34.74
N LYS A 252 1.71 22.69 -34.69
CA LYS A 252 2.43 22.16 -35.87
C LYS A 252 1.56 21.18 -36.68
N ARG A 253 0.43 20.76 -36.16
CA ARG A 253 -0.40 19.65 -36.70
C ARG A 253 0.42 18.40 -37.02
N GLU A 254 1.49 18.16 -36.26
CA GLU A 254 2.45 17.10 -36.48
C GLU A 254 2.24 15.98 -35.43
N ILE A 255 1.36 15.03 -35.77
CA ILE A 255 1.13 13.83 -34.98
C ILE A 255 1.86 12.65 -35.66
N SER A 256 3.16 12.84 -35.91
CA SER A 256 4.06 11.78 -36.35
C SER A 256 4.55 10.96 -35.15
N ILE A 257 5.08 9.76 -35.39
CA ILE A 257 5.72 8.94 -34.33
C ILE A 257 6.80 9.75 -33.61
N LYS A 258 7.63 10.48 -34.37
CA LYS A 258 8.71 11.32 -33.80
C LYS A 258 8.17 12.40 -32.86
N GLY A 259 7.06 13.03 -33.19
CA GLY A 259 6.40 14.02 -32.34
C GLY A 259 5.76 13.42 -31.09
N GLN A 260 5.32 12.16 -31.13
CA GLN A 260 4.70 11.46 -30.00
C GLN A 260 5.72 10.87 -29.01
N ILE A 261 6.99 10.64 -29.39
CA ILE A 261 8.02 10.09 -28.50
C ILE A 261 8.24 10.95 -27.24
N PRO A 262 8.41 12.29 -27.33
CA PRO A 262 8.56 13.13 -26.14
C PRO A 262 7.35 13.01 -25.20
N LEU A 263 6.13 12.95 -25.77
CA LEU A 263 4.90 12.77 -24.99
C LEU A 263 4.86 11.39 -24.33
N LEU A 264 5.34 10.35 -25.00
CA LEU A 264 5.46 9.00 -24.41
C LEU A 264 6.44 9.00 -23.22
N VAL A 265 7.64 9.54 -23.42
CA VAL A 265 8.68 9.55 -22.37
C VAL A 265 8.19 10.32 -21.14
N THR A 266 7.65 11.52 -21.33
CA THR A 266 7.14 12.33 -20.21
C THR A 266 5.94 11.67 -19.53
N SER A 267 5.09 10.95 -20.26
CA SER A 267 3.96 10.20 -19.66
C SER A 267 4.43 8.99 -18.86
N LEU A 268 5.50 8.31 -19.26
CA LEU A 268 6.11 7.23 -18.48
C LEU A 268 6.69 7.77 -17.16
N ILE A 269 7.34 8.92 -17.18
CA ILE A 269 7.84 9.58 -15.97
C ILE A 269 6.66 10.02 -15.08
N LEU A 270 5.57 10.52 -15.67
CA LEU A 270 4.36 10.91 -14.93
C LEU A 270 3.75 9.71 -14.17
N ILE A 271 3.69 8.52 -14.78
CA ILE A 271 3.22 7.30 -14.10
C ILE A 271 4.16 6.92 -12.94
N ALA A 272 5.49 7.09 -13.09
CA ALA A 272 6.43 6.83 -12.00
C ALA A 272 6.15 7.71 -10.77
N THR A 273 5.80 8.99 -10.98
CA THR A 273 5.40 9.86 -9.86
C THR A 273 4.10 9.42 -9.17
N THR A 274 3.21 8.74 -9.89
CA THR A 274 1.98 8.18 -9.28
C THR A 274 2.32 7.00 -8.36
N THR A 275 3.23 6.13 -8.78
CA THR A 275 3.73 5.02 -7.97
C THR A 275 4.48 5.54 -6.73
N MET A 276 5.25 6.61 -6.85
CA MET A 276 5.95 7.25 -5.72
C MET A 276 5.01 7.86 -4.67
N MET A 277 3.75 8.10 -5.00
CA MET A 277 2.71 8.66 -4.12
C MET A 277 1.67 7.60 -3.74
N GLY A 278 1.95 6.33 -3.90
CA GLY A 278 1.05 5.21 -3.62
C GLY A 278 1.66 4.20 -2.67
N HIS A 279 0.84 3.27 -2.18
CA HIS A 279 1.22 2.25 -1.21
C HIS A 279 2.43 1.39 -1.60
N GLY A 280 2.72 1.22 -2.89
CA GLY A 280 3.91 0.49 -3.34
C GLY A 280 5.24 1.17 -3.00
N ALA A 281 5.22 2.47 -2.68
CA ALA A 281 6.43 3.23 -2.33
C ALA A 281 6.78 3.16 -0.84
N SER A 282 5.84 2.79 0.02
CA SER A 282 6.04 2.69 1.47
C SER A 282 6.70 1.38 1.89
N THR A 283 6.76 0.40 0.98
CA THR A 283 7.43 -0.87 1.26
C THR A 283 8.94 -0.72 1.11
N GLU A 284 9.73 -1.28 2.02
CA GLU A 284 11.19 -1.36 1.90
C GLU A 284 11.66 -2.22 0.70
N LEU A 285 10.72 -2.86 -0.01
CA LEU A 285 10.98 -3.76 -1.11
C LEU A 285 10.98 -3.01 -2.46
N GLU A 286 12.13 -2.81 -3.04
CA GLU A 286 12.25 -2.27 -4.41
C GLU A 286 11.38 -3.04 -5.44
N ALA A 287 11.15 -4.34 -5.21
CA ALA A 287 10.31 -5.17 -6.06
C ALA A 287 8.85 -4.72 -6.07
N ALA A 288 8.30 -4.25 -4.94
CA ALA A 288 6.93 -3.78 -4.84
C ALA A 288 6.72 -2.51 -5.67
N TRP A 289 7.65 -1.57 -5.61
CA TRP A 289 7.63 -0.36 -6.43
C TRP A 289 7.66 -0.67 -7.94
N ILE A 290 8.54 -1.58 -8.36
CA ILE A 290 8.65 -2.00 -9.77
C ILE A 290 7.35 -2.67 -10.24
N LEU A 291 6.74 -3.53 -9.41
CA LEU A 291 5.49 -4.20 -9.71
C LEU A 291 4.31 -3.23 -9.78
N ASP A 292 4.24 -2.27 -8.86
CA ASP A 292 3.20 -1.23 -8.87
C ASP A 292 3.33 -0.33 -10.10
N TYR A 293 4.56 0.08 -10.45
CA TYR A 293 4.81 0.82 -11.68
C TYR A 293 4.36 0.03 -12.92
N ALA A 294 4.72 -1.25 -13.01
CA ALA A 294 4.31 -2.11 -14.13
C ALA A 294 2.79 -2.29 -14.16
N HIS A 295 2.14 -2.46 -13.00
CA HIS A 295 0.70 -2.58 -12.88
C HIS A 295 -0.02 -1.30 -13.35
N ASN A 296 0.42 -0.14 -12.88
CA ASN A 296 -0.12 1.17 -13.27
C ASN A 296 0.09 1.46 -14.76
N LEU A 297 1.27 1.14 -15.29
CA LEU A 297 1.59 1.26 -16.72
C LEU A 297 0.65 0.40 -17.59
N LEU A 298 0.53 -0.88 -17.28
CA LEU A 298 -0.28 -1.81 -18.06
C LEU A 298 -1.77 -1.54 -17.95
N SER A 299 -2.24 -1.13 -16.78
CA SER A 299 -3.61 -0.65 -16.57
C SER A 299 -3.91 0.58 -17.42
N SER A 300 -2.97 1.53 -17.50
CA SER A 300 -3.09 2.72 -18.34
C SER A 300 -3.09 2.37 -19.83
N ILE A 301 -2.30 1.40 -20.28
CA ILE A 301 -2.30 0.91 -21.65
C ILE A 301 -3.66 0.27 -21.98
N TRP A 302 -4.19 -0.56 -21.10
CA TRP A 302 -5.46 -1.25 -21.31
C TRP A 302 -6.63 -0.26 -21.34
N ILE A 303 -6.87 0.47 -20.25
CA ILE A 303 -8.03 1.39 -20.13
C ILE A 303 -7.90 2.54 -21.13
N GLY A 304 -6.73 3.19 -21.20
CA GLY A 304 -6.47 4.30 -22.12
C GLY A 304 -6.55 3.88 -23.59
N GLY A 305 -6.13 2.65 -23.90
CA GLY A 305 -6.29 2.06 -25.22
C GLY A 305 -7.76 1.82 -25.59
N VAL A 306 -8.59 1.32 -24.68
CA VAL A 306 -10.05 1.19 -24.87
C VAL A 306 -10.65 2.57 -25.14
N ILE A 307 -10.29 3.58 -24.36
CA ILE A 307 -10.74 4.98 -24.56
C ILE A 307 -10.29 5.50 -25.93
N PHE A 308 -9.03 5.28 -26.31
CA PHE A 308 -8.52 5.67 -27.64
C PHE A 308 -9.34 5.04 -28.77
N PHE A 309 -9.61 3.74 -28.70
CA PHE A 309 -10.42 3.06 -29.72
C PHE A 309 -11.86 3.59 -29.75
N ALA A 310 -12.48 3.79 -28.58
CA ALA A 310 -13.87 4.24 -28.47
C ALA A 310 -14.08 5.68 -29.00
N PHE A 311 -13.13 6.57 -28.75
CA PHE A 311 -13.32 8.01 -28.97
C PHE A 311 -12.41 8.62 -30.07
N VAL A 312 -11.33 7.93 -30.47
CA VAL A 312 -10.43 8.39 -31.54
C VAL A 312 -10.54 7.48 -32.76
N ALA A 313 -10.17 6.20 -32.64
CA ALA A 313 -10.03 5.32 -33.80
C ALA A 313 -11.39 5.04 -34.50
N LEU A 314 -12.37 4.45 -33.80
CA LEU A 314 -13.65 4.11 -34.40
C LEU A 314 -14.43 5.31 -34.95
N PRO A 315 -14.52 6.48 -34.25
CA PRO A 315 -15.18 7.64 -34.84
C PRO A 315 -14.43 8.26 -36.02
N THR A 316 -13.11 8.07 -36.11
CA THR A 316 -12.34 8.49 -37.29
C THR A 316 -12.68 7.60 -38.50
N ILE A 317 -12.65 6.28 -38.30
CA ILE A 317 -12.93 5.30 -39.34
C ILE A 317 -14.40 5.35 -39.81
N SER A 318 -15.33 5.68 -38.89
CA SER A 318 -16.78 5.67 -39.19
C SER A 318 -17.22 6.65 -40.29
N ARG A 319 -16.37 7.61 -40.64
CA ARG A 319 -16.62 8.61 -41.69
C ARG A 319 -16.20 8.16 -43.10
N THR A 320 -15.56 7.00 -43.21
CA THR A 320 -15.19 6.43 -44.52
C THR A 320 -16.33 5.58 -45.10
N ASN A 321 -16.21 5.25 -46.40
CA ASN A 321 -17.12 4.31 -47.03
C ASN A 321 -17.05 2.92 -46.37
N ASP A 322 -18.08 2.11 -46.53
CA ASP A 322 -18.25 0.83 -45.82
C ASP A 322 -17.11 -0.15 -46.12
N SER A 323 -16.64 -0.24 -47.39
CA SER A 323 -15.55 -1.13 -47.78
C SER A 323 -14.23 -0.75 -47.10
N LEU A 324 -13.83 0.54 -47.16
CA LEU A 324 -12.60 1.04 -46.56
C LEU A 324 -12.66 0.91 -45.04
N ARG A 325 -13.81 1.25 -44.44
CA ARG A 325 -14.03 1.13 -42.98
C ARG A 325 -13.82 -0.31 -42.51
N ASN A 326 -14.36 -1.28 -43.19
CA ASN A 326 -14.22 -2.69 -42.82
C ASN A 326 -12.76 -3.16 -42.95
N LYS A 327 -12.06 -2.80 -44.04
CA LYS A 327 -10.63 -3.12 -44.23
C LYS A 327 -9.75 -2.56 -43.10
N ILE A 328 -9.92 -1.30 -42.74
CA ILE A 328 -9.17 -0.65 -41.65
C ILE A 328 -9.50 -1.33 -40.32
N THR A 329 -10.78 -1.55 -40.03
CA THR A 329 -11.22 -2.17 -38.78
C THR A 329 -10.62 -3.58 -38.61
N ILE A 330 -10.64 -4.38 -39.64
CA ILE A 330 -10.04 -5.74 -39.67
C ILE A 330 -8.51 -5.67 -39.42
N SER A 331 -7.83 -4.65 -39.93
CA SER A 331 -6.39 -4.51 -39.75
C SER A 331 -6.00 -4.10 -38.31
N LEU A 332 -6.87 -3.37 -37.61
CA LEU A 332 -6.59 -2.81 -36.26
C LEU A 332 -6.98 -3.75 -35.12
N ILE A 333 -8.16 -4.41 -35.21
CA ILE A 333 -8.72 -5.22 -34.10
C ILE A 333 -7.77 -6.32 -33.61
N PRO A 334 -7.14 -7.17 -34.45
CA PRO A 334 -6.30 -8.25 -33.96
C PRO A 334 -5.06 -7.76 -33.18
N ARG A 335 -4.54 -6.60 -33.55
CA ARG A 335 -3.35 -5.99 -32.88
C ARG A 335 -3.73 -5.38 -31.55
N PHE A 336 -4.88 -4.72 -31.52
CA PHE A 336 -5.49 -4.20 -30.32
C PHE A 336 -5.76 -5.32 -29.31
N SER A 337 -6.41 -6.41 -29.75
CA SER A 337 -6.64 -7.58 -28.91
C SER A 337 -5.34 -8.23 -28.43
N GLY A 338 -4.33 -8.34 -29.30
CA GLY A 338 -3.04 -8.92 -28.92
C GLY A 338 -2.32 -8.13 -27.84
N LEU A 339 -2.30 -6.78 -27.95
CA LEU A 339 -1.70 -5.91 -26.94
C LEU A 339 -2.42 -6.06 -25.59
N PHE A 340 -3.74 -6.12 -25.60
CA PHE A 340 -4.54 -6.21 -24.38
C PHE A 340 -4.46 -7.57 -23.70
N ILE A 341 -4.44 -8.66 -24.46
CA ILE A 341 -4.25 -10.00 -23.88
C ILE A 341 -2.92 -10.07 -23.12
N ILE A 342 -1.86 -9.48 -23.67
CA ILE A 342 -0.55 -9.42 -22.97
C ILE A 342 -0.66 -8.55 -21.72
N ALA A 343 -1.23 -7.34 -21.83
CA ALA A 343 -1.37 -6.43 -20.70
C ALA A 343 -2.21 -7.06 -19.57
N ILE A 344 -3.38 -7.61 -19.91
CA ILE A 344 -4.28 -8.25 -18.94
C ILE A 344 -3.61 -9.50 -18.32
N GLY A 345 -2.89 -10.31 -19.10
CA GLY A 345 -2.18 -11.47 -18.59
C GLY A 345 -1.15 -11.09 -17.51
N ILE A 346 -0.42 -9.99 -17.71
CA ILE A 346 0.53 -9.50 -16.71
C ILE A 346 -0.21 -8.88 -15.52
N LEU A 347 -1.31 -8.15 -15.74
CA LEU A 347 -2.13 -7.56 -14.67
C LEU A 347 -2.72 -8.61 -13.72
N ILE A 348 -3.13 -9.77 -14.25
CA ILE A 348 -3.62 -10.90 -13.45
C ILE A 348 -2.54 -11.46 -12.53
N ILE A 349 -1.26 -11.33 -12.90
CA ILE A 349 -0.14 -11.76 -12.07
C ILE A 349 0.25 -10.65 -11.08
N THR A 350 0.44 -9.43 -11.57
CA THR A 350 0.93 -8.32 -10.73
C THR A 350 -0.08 -7.88 -9.67
N GLY A 351 -1.39 -7.97 -9.94
CA GLY A 351 -2.43 -7.56 -8.98
C GLY A 351 -2.42 -8.37 -7.68
N PRO A 352 -2.59 -9.71 -7.73
CA PRO A 352 -2.49 -10.55 -6.53
C PRO A 352 -1.13 -10.49 -5.85
N THR A 353 -0.04 -10.38 -6.62
CA THR A 353 1.31 -10.26 -6.04
C THR A 353 1.47 -8.96 -5.25
N LEU A 354 0.96 -7.84 -5.77
CA LEU A 354 0.94 -6.56 -5.04
C LEU A 354 0.08 -6.64 -3.79
N LEU A 355 -1.10 -7.27 -3.89
CA LEU A 355 -1.97 -7.45 -2.73
C LEU A 355 -1.25 -8.24 -1.63
N TRP A 356 -0.56 -9.32 -1.99
CA TRP A 356 0.20 -10.13 -1.04
C TRP A 356 1.38 -9.37 -0.41
N PHE A 357 1.99 -8.42 -1.12
CA PHE A 357 3.03 -7.55 -0.54
C PHE A 357 2.47 -6.49 0.42
N LEU A 358 1.20 -6.13 0.28
CA LEU A 358 0.56 -5.08 1.06
C LEU A 358 -0.24 -5.61 2.25
N ASP A 359 -0.76 -6.83 2.15
CA ASP A 359 -1.59 -7.49 3.15
C ASP A 359 -1.52 -9.02 2.95
N ASP A 360 -0.98 -9.75 3.89
CA ASP A 360 -0.86 -11.21 3.85
C ASP A 360 -2.10 -11.92 4.44
N ASN A 361 -2.99 -11.18 5.13
CA ASN A 361 -4.21 -11.71 5.72
C ASN A 361 -5.40 -11.65 4.76
N VAL A 362 -5.65 -12.74 4.03
CA VAL A 362 -6.79 -12.84 3.09
C VAL A 362 -8.16 -12.67 3.78
N GLY A 363 -8.25 -12.93 5.09
CA GLY A 363 -9.49 -12.77 5.88
C GLY A 363 -9.96 -11.31 5.94
N SER A 364 -9.02 -10.38 6.05
CA SER A 364 -9.28 -8.93 6.12
C SER A 364 -9.97 -8.37 4.87
N LEU A 365 -9.84 -9.05 3.71
CA LEU A 365 -10.43 -8.61 2.45
C LEU A 365 -11.97 -8.55 2.46
N THR A 366 -12.64 -9.33 3.30
CA THR A 366 -14.11 -9.35 3.37
C THR A 366 -14.67 -8.35 4.38
N GLU A 367 -13.89 -7.97 5.35
CA GLU A 367 -14.29 -7.14 6.50
C GLU A 367 -13.94 -5.68 6.30
N SER A 368 -12.73 -5.39 5.84
CA SER A 368 -12.22 -4.04 5.67
C SER A 368 -12.83 -3.27 4.48
N THR A 369 -12.85 -1.95 4.56
CA THR A 369 -13.23 -1.06 3.45
C THR A 369 -12.28 -1.22 2.26
N TYR A 370 -10.98 -1.35 2.52
CA TYR A 370 -9.95 -1.60 1.53
C TYR A 370 -10.22 -2.88 0.73
N GLY A 371 -10.47 -3.99 1.43
CA GLY A 371 -10.77 -5.26 0.79
C GLY A 371 -12.06 -5.24 -0.03
N LYS A 372 -13.12 -4.58 0.45
CA LYS A 372 -14.38 -4.38 -0.32
C LYS A 372 -14.12 -3.60 -1.62
N LEU A 373 -13.28 -2.57 -1.59
CA LEU A 373 -12.89 -1.80 -2.78
C LEU A 373 -12.08 -2.66 -3.77
N ILE A 374 -11.18 -3.52 -3.28
CA ILE A 374 -10.45 -4.50 -4.11
C ILE A 374 -11.43 -5.46 -4.79
N MET A 375 -12.41 -5.99 -4.07
CA MET A 375 -13.42 -6.88 -4.65
C MET A 375 -14.23 -6.19 -5.75
N ILE A 376 -14.62 -4.93 -5.56
CA ILE A 376 -15.30 -4.12 -6.59
C ILE A 376 -14.37 -3.90 -7.80
N LYS A 377 -13.09 -3.56 -7.58
CA LYS A 377 -12.07 -3.40 -8.63
C LYS A 377 -11.93 -4.67 -9.46
N ILE A 378 -11.82 -5.84 -8.82
CA ILE A 378 -11.74 -7.14 -9.49
C ILE A 378 -13.02 -7.42 -10.29
N GLY A 379 -14.19 -7.17 -9.72
CA GLY A 379 -15.49 -7.34 -10.40
C GLY A 379 -15.61 -6.49 -11.67
N LEU A 380 -15.20 -5.22 -11.62
CA LEU A 380 -15.17 -4.32 -12.78
C LEU A 380 -14.17 -4.79 -13.84
N ALA A 381 -12.98 -5.25 -13.44
CA ALA A 381 -11.97 -5.78 -14.35
C ALA A 381 -12.47 -7.05 -15.06
N ILE A 382 -13.10 -7.97 -14.33
CA ILE A 382 -13.73 -9.18 -14.90
C ILE A 382 -14.84 -8.79 -15.90
N ALA A 383 -15.68 -7.81 -15.57
CA ALA A 383 -16.71 -7.32 -16.47
C ALA A 383 -16.10 -6.77 -17.78
N MET A 384 -15.04 -5.94 -17.69
CA MET A 384 -14.32 -5.44 -18.87
C MET A 384 -13.72 -6.57 -19.70
N ILE A 385 -13.06 -7.55 -19.08
CA ILE A 385 -12.49 -8.72 -19.76
C ILE A 385 -13.59 -9.53 -20.46
N ALA A 386 -14.72 -9.74 -19.81
CA ALA A 386 -15.85 -10.48 -20.38
C ALA A 386 -16.44 -9.76 -21.61
N PHE A 387 -16.64 -8.43 -21.52
CA PHE A 387 -17.11 -7.64 -22.67
C PHE A 387 -16.10 -7.65 -23.82
N GLY A 388 -14.82 -7.37 -23.58
CA GLY A 388 -13.76 -7.42 -24.60
C GLY A 388 -13.61 -8.80 -25.21
N GLY A 389 -13.62 -9.87 -24.40
CA GLY A 389 -13.52 -11.27 -24.82
C GLY A 389 -14.71 -11.72 -25.68
N MET A 390 -15.93 -11.34 -25.33
CA MET A 390 -17.14 -11.66 -26.14
C MET A 390 -17.02 -11.12 -27.58
N TYR A 391 -16.50 -9.90 -27.74
CA TYR A 391 -16.29 -9.31 -29.05
C TYR A 391 -15.18 -10.02 -29.82
N GLN A 392 -14.09 -10.36 -29.15
CA GLN A 392 -12.97 -11.07 -29.74
C GLN A 392 -13.41 -12.45 -30.28
N VAL A 393 -14.11 -13.24 -29.46
CA VAL A 393 -14.63 -14.57 -29.89
C VAL A 393 -15.63 -14.46 -31.02
N LYS A 394 -16.58 -13.51 -30.95
CA LYS A 394 -17.62 -13.32 -31.93
C LYS A 394 -17.10 -12.90 -33.31
N PHE A 395 -16.02 -12.07 -33.33
CA PHE A 395 -15.52 -11.48 -34.56
C PHE A 395 -14.28 -12.19 -35.12
N LEU A 396 -13.41 -12.81 -34.27
CA LEU A 396 -12.21 -13.51 -34.76
C LEU A 396 -12.49 -14.95 -35.26
N LYS A 397 -13.55 -15.62 -34.79
CA LYS A 397 -13.87 -17.00 -35.19
C LYS A 397 -14.41 -17.15 -36.62
N ASN A 398 -15.00 -16.09 -37.20
CA ASN A 398 -15.59 -16.16 -38.54
C ASN A 398 -15.17 -14.96 -39.43
N PRO A 399 -13.97 -15.00 -40.02
CA PRO A 399 -13.47 -13.92 -40.89
C PRO A 399 -14.35 -13.65 -42.13
N SER A 400 -15.03 -14.67 -42.65
CA SER A 400 -15.92 -14.54 -43.81
C SER A 400 -17.16 -13.66 -43.58
N ASN A 401 -17.55 -13.44 -42.32
CA ASN A 401 -18.66 -12.55 -41.96
C ASN A 401 -18.27 -11.07 -41.93
N TYR A 402 -16.99 -10.72 -42.11
CA TYR A 402 -16.48 -9.36 -41.99
C TYR A 402 -16.91 -8.45 -43.15
N GLU A 403 -17.11 -9.00 -44.36
CA GLU A 403 -17.44 -8.19 -45.54
C GLU A 403 -18.92 -7.72 -45.55
N SER A 404 -19.84 -8.48 -44.95
CA SER A 404 -21.27 -8.17 -44.94
C SER A 404 -21.77 -7.35 -43.72
N LEU A 405 -20.96 -7.16 -42.68
CA LEU A 405 -21.38 -6.56 -41.44
C LEU A 405 -20.68 -5.21 -41.21
N ASN A 406 -21.47 -4.14 -40.92
CA ASN A 406 -20.99 -2.85 -40.42
C ASN A 406 -20.34 -3.00 -39.03
N ILE A 407 -19.19 -3.69 -38.94
CA ILE A 407 -18.52 -4.11 -37.71
C ILE A 407 -18.21 -2.91 -36.83
N SER A 408 -17.68 -1.82 -37.39
CA SER A 408 -17.35 -0.61 -36.64
C SER A 408 -18.55 0.01 -35.94
N LYS A 409 -19.74 -0.04 -36.53
CA LYS A 409 -20.98 0.46 -35.89
C LYS A 409 -21.45 -0.48 -34.78
N LYS A 410 -21.32 -1.80 -34.96
CA LYS A 410 -21.74 -2.81 -33.97
C LYS A 410 -20.84 -2.81 -32.73
N ILE A 411 -19.54 -2.53 -32.90
CA ILE A 411 -18.56 -2.50 -31.80
C ILE A 411 -18.57 -1.15 -31.05
N SER A 412 -19.00 -0.05 -31.68
CA SER A 412 -18.86 1.30 -31.13
C SER A 412 -19.58 1.51 -29.79
N LYS A 413 -20.84 1.06 -29.64
CA LYS A 413 -21.60 1.20 -28.40
C LYS A 413 -21.00 0.38 -27.26
N PRO A 414 -20.74 -0.93 -27.45
CA PRO A 414 -20.08 -1.73 -26.43
C PRO A 414 -18.71 -1.24 -25.98
N LEU A 415 -17.88 -0.78 -26.92
CA LEU A 415 -16.55 -0.27 -26.58
C LEU A 415 -16.62 1.04 -25.77
N LYS A 416 -17.62 1.89 -26.01
CA LYS A 416 -17.90 3.05 -25.16
C LYS A 416 -18.37 2.65 -23.77
N PHE A 417 -19.15 1.57 -23.66
CA PHE A 417 -19.56 1.02 -22.37
C PHE A 417 -18.35 0.46 -21.61
N GLU A 418 -17.47 -0.29 -22.29
CA GLU A 418 -16.21 -0.79 -21.73
C GLU A 418 -15.30 0.36 -21.26
N ALA A 419 -15.20 1.45 -22.04
CA ALA A 419 -14.50 2.65 -21.63
C ALA A 419 -15.12 3.28 -20.36
N GLY A 420 -16.45 3.27 -20.25
CA GLY A 420 -17.18 3.70 -19.05
C GLY A 420 -16.84 2.84 -17.82
N LEU A 421 -16.79 1.52 -17.99
CA LEU A 421 -16.36 0.59 -16.92
C LEU A 421 -14.90 0.88 -16.50
N GLY A 422 -14.00 1.15 -17.46
CA GLY A 422 -12.62 1.52 -17.17
C GLY A 422 -12.51 2.82 -16.37
N ILE A 423 -13.33 3.81 -16.69
CA ILE A 423 -13.40 5.08 -15.91
C ILE A 423 -13.95 4.81 -14.50
N ALA A 424 -14.98 3.95 -14.36
CA ALA A 424 -15.51 3.55 -13.05
C ALA A 424 -14.45 2.79 -12.22
N LEU A 425 -13.66 1.92 -12.87
CA LEU A 425 -12.56 1.23 -12.22
C LEU A 425 -11.50 2.23 -11.70
N LEU A 426 -11.16 3.26 -12.47
CA LEU A 426 -10.24 4.31 -12.01
C LEU A 426 -10.82 5.14 -10.84
N ALA A 427 -12.14 5.30 -10.75
CA ALA A 427 -12.77 5.93 -9.58
C ALA A 427 -12.61 5.04 -8.33
N VAL A 428 -12.79 3.74 -8.46
CA VAL A 428 -12.54 2.78 -7.36
C VAL A 428 -11.06 2.80 -6.96
N VAL A 429 -10.13 2.87 -7.92
CA VAL A 429 -8.69 3.01 -7.63
C VAL A 429 -8.40 4.31 -6.87
N ALA A 430 -9.06 5.43 -7.21
CA ALA A 430 -8.88 6.68 -6.48
C ALA A 430 -9.35 6.59 -5.02
N LEU A 431 -10.38 5.81 -4.73
CA LEU A 431 -10.82 5.51 -3.37
C LEU A 431 -9.82 4.57 -2.67
N LEU A 432 -9.39 3.52 -3.36
CA LEU A 432 -8.50 2.49 -2.83
C LEU A 432 -7.15 3.06 -2.37
N VAL A 433 -6.56 3.97 -3.17
CA VAL A 433 -5.27 4.61 -2.84
C VAL A 433 -5.35 5.51 -1.59
N ASN A 434 -6.55 5.91 -1.18
CA ASN A 434 -6.77 6.75 0.00
C ASN A 434 -7.48 5.99 1.14
N SER A 435 -7.60 4.68 1.03
CA SER A 435 -8.14 3.83 2.10
C SER A 435 -7.01 3.21 2.89
N SER A 436 -7.17 3.14 4.21
CA SER A 436 -6.22 2.47 5.11
C SER A 436 -6.12 0.99 4.76
N LEU A 437 -4.94 0.41 4.94
CA LEU A 437 -4.75 -1.03 4.87
C LEU A 437 -5.36 -1.71 6.11
N PRO A 438 -5.82 -2.96 6.02
CA PRO A 438 -6.51 -3.65 7.11
C PRO A 438 -5.67 -3.84 8.39
N GLU A 439 -4.35 -3.95 8.27
CA GLU A 439 -3.43 -4.14 9.40
C GLU A 439 -3.21 -2.90 10.26
N GLY A 440 -3.87 -1.77 9.94
CA GLY A 440 -3.77 -0.52 10.68
C GLY A 440 -4.63 -0.45 11.93
N GLU A 441 -5.30 -1.50 12.34
CA GLU A 441 -5.97 -1.54 13.63
C GLU A 441 -4.93 -1.69 14.74
N ILE A 442 -4.95 -0.77 15.71
CA ILE A 442 -4.29 -1.00 16.99
C ILE A 442 -4.94 -2.26 17.54
N GLN A 443 -4.19 -3.37 17.50
CA GLN A 443 -4.66 -4.58 18.16
C GLN A 443 -4.95 -4.19 19.61
N SER A 444 -6.19 -4.40 20.05
CA SER A 444 -6.57 -4.22 21.46
C SER A 444 -5.58 -5.00 22.34
N ALA A 445 -5.36 -4.56 23.57
CA ALA A 445 -4.41 -5.18 24.50
C ALA A 445 -4.64 -6.70 24.67
N ASP A 446 -5.84 -7.21 24.38
CA ASP A 446 -6.14 -8.67 24.32
C ASP A 446 -5.59 -9.35 23.05
N ALA A 447 -5.38 -8.61 21.95
CA ALA A 447 -4.71 -9.12 20.74
C ALA A 447 -3.19 -8.86 20.80
N LEU A 448 -2.73 -7.93 21.62
CA LEU A 448 -1.35 -7.72 22.04
C LEU A 448 -0.99 -8.54 23.29
N GLN A 449 -1.69 -9.63 23.58
CA GLN A 449 -1.01 -10.74 24.23
C GLN A 449 0.12 -11.11 23.25
N PRO A 450 1.37 -10.69 23.49
CA PRO A 450 2.44 -11.09 22.60
C PRO A 450 2.52 -12.60 22.68
N THR A 451 2.10 -13.27 21.64
CA THR A 451 2.40 -14.67 21.36
C THR A 451 3.91 -14.87 21.14
N PHE A 452 4.69 -13.90 21.50
CA PHE A 452 6.14 -13.94 21.53
C PHE A 452 6.62 -14.25 22.93
N GLY A 453 6.20 -15.42 23.46
CA GLY A 453 6.96 -16.08 24.50
C GLY A 453 8.26 -16.58 23.87
N TYR A 454 9.37 -16.34 24.53
CA TYR A 454 10.61 -17.05 24.19
C TYR A 454 10.52 -18.44 24.83
N GLU A 455 10.59 -19.48 24.01
CA GLU A 455 10.67 -20.87 24.47
C GLU A 455 12.03 -21.45 24.08
N SER A 456 12.69 -22.10 25.02
CA SER A 456 13.96 -22.77 24.76
C SER A 456 14.11 -24.00 25.65
N ILE A 457 14.75 -25.02 25.11
CA ILE A 457 15.13 -26.21 25.86
C ILE A 457 16.65 -26.14 26.08
N LEU A 458 17.05 -26.09 27.34
CA LEU A 458 18.44 -26.08 27.74
C LEU A 458 18.82 -27.45 28.34
N PHE A 459 20.01 -27.91 28.08
CA PHE A 459 20.55 -29.17 28.59
C PHE A 459 21.74 -28.89 29.49
N SER A 460 21.73 -29.53 30.67
CA SER A 460 22.87 -29.62 31.57
C SER A 460 23.32 -31.09 31.64
N GLU A 461 24.41 -31.41 32.35
CA GLU A 461 24.96 -32.77 32.40
C GLU A 461 23.94 -33.84 32.81
N ASN A 462 22.95 -33.50 33.63
CA ASN A 462 22.00 -34.47 34.20
C ASN A 462 20.54 -33.99 34.20
N ALA A 463 20.22 -32.90 33.50
CA ALA A 463 18.85 -32.34 33.48
C ALA A 463 18.53 -31.58 32.21
N LYS A 464 17.26 -31.60 31.86
CA LYS A 464 16.65 -30.82 30.80
C LYS A 464 15.80 -29.71 31.44
N PHE A 465 15.96 -28.47 30.94
CA PHE A 465 15.21 -27.28 31.37
C PHE A 465 14.33 -26.82 30.21
N ASP A 466 13.05 -26.94 30.35
CA ASP A 466 12.08 -26.32 29.44
C ASP A 466 11.79 -24.92 29.98
N VAL A 467 12.24 -23.90 29.27
CA VAL A 467 12.18 -22.50 29.68
C VAL A 467 11.20 -21.75 28.78
N LYS A 468 10.26 -21.06 29.40
CA LYS A 468 9.32 -20.17 28.72
C LYS A 468 9.35 -18.80 29.39
N VAL A 469 9.51 -17.74 28.58
CA VAL A 469 9.49 -16.34 29.02
C VAL A 469 8.31 -15.65 28.35
N GLU A 470 7.40 -15.11 29.12
CA GLU A 470 6.20 -14.41 28.64
C GLU A 470 6.06 -13.06 29.36
N PRO A 471 5.81 -11.98 28.61
CA PRO A 471 5.69 -11.83 27.16
C PRO A 471 7.02 -11.78 26.37
N ALA A 472 8.19 -11.91 27.01
CA ALA A 472 9.52 -11.76 26.46
C ALA A 472 9.80 -10.34 25.90
N GLY A 473 9.19 -9.32 26.52
CA GLY A 473 9.23 -7.92 26.14
C GLY A 473 9.76 -6.99 27.23
N ILE A 474 9.71 -5.68 26.97
CA ILE A 474 10.05 -4.66 27.96
C ILE A 474 8.99 -4.69 29.07
N GLY A 475 9.41 -4.54 30.33
CA GLY A 475 8.54 -4.59 31.50
C GLY A 475 8.63 -5.90 32.25
N GLN A 476 7.59 -6.23 32.99
CA GLN A 476 7.55 -7.44 33.80
C GLN A 476 7.36 -8.68 32.93
N ASN A 477 8.25 -9.66 33.10
CA ASN A 477 8.21 -10.93 32.40
C ASN A 477 8.06 -12.08 33.40
N THR A 478 7.29 -13.09 33.01
CA THR A 478 7.15 -14.33 33.73
C THR A 478 8.06 -15.37 33.10
N ILE A 479 9.02 -15.87 33.85
CA ILE A 479 9.95 -16.92 33.44
C ILE A 479 9.45 -18.22 34.05
N SER A 480 8.91 -19.12 33.25
CA SER A 480 8.46 -20.44 33.64
C SER A 480 9.52 -21.48 33.31
N VAL A 481 9.90 -22.32 34.27
CA VAL A 481 10.92 -23.34 34.09
C VAL A 481 10.39 -24.67 34.59
N ILE A 482 10.46 -25.71 33.75
CA ILE A 482 10.21 -27.10 34.12
C ILE A 482 11.55 -27.83 34.04
N VAL A 483 11.91 -28.53 35.11
CA VAL A 483 13.15 -29.32 35.15
C VAL A 483 12.79 -30.80 35.10
N SER A 484 13.37 -31.50 34.11
CA SER A 484 13.12 -32.92 33.88
C SER A 484 14.41 -33.70 33.56
N SER A 485 14.34 -35.01 33.60
CA SER A 485 15.36 -35.90 33.06
C SER A 485 15.33 -35.86 31.52
N PHE A 486 16.34 -36.42 30.86
CA PHE A 486 16.39 -36.53 29.40
C PHE A 486 15.24 -37.35 28.78
N ASP A 487 14.59 -38.22 29.61
CA ASP A 487 13.45 -39.03 29.21
C ASP A 487 12.10 -38.34 29.55
N ASP A 488 12.10 -37.03 29.78
CA ASP A 488 10.94 -36.22 30.16
C ASP A 488 10.24 -36.65 31.48
N LYS A 489 10.96 -37.30 32.39
CA LYS A 489 10.44 -37.69 33.71
C LYS A 489 10.78 -36.58 34.72
N PRO A 490 9.86 -36.29 35.65
CA PRO A 490 10.13 -35.38 36.76
C PRO A 490 11.39 -35.81 37.54
N LEU A 491 12.17 -34.85 37.98
CA LEU A 491 13.30 -35.04 38.86
C LEU A 491 12.84 -34.70 40.31
N ASP A 492 12.72 -35.73 41.16
CA ASP A 492 12.23 -35.56 42.54
C ASP A 492 13.31 -35.08 43.52
N ASP A 493 14.55 -34.92 43.06
CA ASP A 493 15.72 -34.55 43.85
C ASP A 493 16.13 -33.07 43.72
N ILE A 494 15.30 -32.23 43.08
CA ILE A 494 15.53 -30.81 42.96
C ILE A 494 14.97 -30.09 44.18
N SER A 495 15.84 -29.47 44.97
CA SER A 495 15.48 -28.76 46.20
C SER A 495 15.16 -27.27 45.96
N GLY A 496 15.45 -26.73 44.76
CA GLY A 496 15.12 -25.36 44.40
C GLY A 496 15.76 -24.93 43.08
N LEU A 497 15.24 -23.84 42.54
CA LEU A 497 15.75 -23.20 41.32
C LEU A 497 16.07 -21.71 41.60
N LYS A 498 17.25 -21.25 41.19
CA LYS A 498 17.57 -19.84 41.15
C LYS A 498 17.55 -19.37 39.72
N VAL A 499 16.91 -18.22 39.49
CA VAL A 499 16.84 -17.53 38.19
C VAL A 499 17.55 -16.19 38.33
N LYS A 500 18.60 -15.97 37.54
CA LYS A 500 19.32 -14.70 37.49
C LYS A 500 19.13 -14.09 36.13
N VAL A 501 18.89 -12.79 36.08
CA VAL A 501 18.66 -12.02 34.85
C VAL A 501 19.68 -10.91 34.75
N SER A 502 20.37 -10.80 33.63
CA SER A 502 21.41 -9.80 33.40
C SER A 502 21.37 -9.27 31.96
N ASN A 503 22.00 -8.11 31.75
CA ASN A 503 22.28 -7.61 30.40
C ASN A 503 23.76 -7.18 30.32
N PRO A 504 24.65 -8.08 29.88
CA PRO A 504 26.08 -7.79 29.81
C PRO A 504 26.42 -6.64 28.85
N GLN A 505 25.62 -6.46 27.79
CA GLN A 505 25.84 -5.40 26.79
C GLN A 505 25.61 -3.99 27.37
N LYS A 506 24.78 -3.88 28.41
CA LYS A 506 24.46 -2.63 29.10
C LYS A 506 25.07 -2.57 30.52
N ASN A 507 26.01 -3.47 30.83
CA ASN A 507 26.66 -3.56 32.14
C ASN A 507 25.70 -3.76 33.33
N ILE A 508 24.57 -4.47 33.11
CA ILE A 508 23.66 -4.85 34.19
C ILE A 508 24.13 -6.16 34.77
N SER A 509 24.52 -6.10 36.06
CA SER A 509 24.91 -7.26 36.83
C SER A 509 23.73 -8.23 37.01
N PRO A 510 23.99 -9.54 37.24
CA PRO A 510 22.94 -10.51 37.48
C PRO A 510 22.04 -10.14 38.65
N ILE A 511 20.75 -10.01 38.39
CA ILE A 511 19.70 -9.73 39.38
C ILE A 511 19.03 -11.08 39.67
N LEU A 512 18.92 -11.45 40.93
CA LEU A 512 18.23 -12.66 41.37
C LEU A 512 16.71 -12.41 41.33
N ALA A 513 15.98 -13.20 40.54
CA ALA A 513 14.53 -13.14 40.48
C ALA A 513 13.90 -13.97 41.62
N GLU A 514 12.78 -13.49 42.16
CA GLU A 514 12.00 -14.24 43.15
C GLU A 514 11.31 -15.42 42.45
N VAL A 515 11.54 -16.65 42.93
CA VAL A 515 11.03 -17.89 42.34
C VAL A 515 9.96 -18.49 43.24
N SER A 516 8.81 -18.77 42.65
CA SER A 516 7.73 -19.55 43.28
C SER A 516 7.65 -20.95 42.66
N GLU A 517 7.33 -21.94 43.47
CA GLU A 517 7.21 -23.33 43.08
C GLU A 517 5.73 -23.76 43.07
N THR A 518 5.31 -24.44 42.02
CA THR A 518 3.96 -24.98 41.88
C THR A 518 4.04 -26.43 41.39
N VAL A 519 3.48 -27.36 42.14
CA VAL A 519 3.40 -28.78 41.75
C VAL A 519 2.03 -29.08 41.17
N GLN A 520 1.99 -29.50 39.92
CA GLN A 520 0.77 -29.89 39.21
C GLN A 520 0.99 -31.22 38.46
N ASN A 521 0.16 -32.23 38.75
CA ASN A 521 0.26 -33.56 38.14
C ASN A 521 1.66 -34.22 38.26
N SER A 522 2.30 -34.09 39.42
CA SER A 522 3.66 -34.57 39.69
C SER A 522 4.78 -33.88 38.87
N ILE A 523 4.49 -32.77 38.21
CA ILE A 523 5.48 -31.94 37.55
C ILE A 523 5.66 -30.66 38.38
N THR A 524 6.90 -30.38 38.76
CA THR A 524 7.24 -29.16 39.45
C THR A 524 7.54 -28.06 38.41
N LYS A 525 6.73 -27.00 38.45
CA LYS A 525 6.91 -25.79 37.63
C LYS A 525 7.44 -24.68 38.54
N TYR A 526 8.58 -24.13 38.17
CA TYR A 526 9.15 -22.97 38.80
C TYR A 526 8.75 -21.70 38.02
N THR A 527 8.27 -20.69 38.71
CA THR A 527 7.84 -19.43 38.12
C THR A 527 8.62 -18.30 38.76
N ALA A 528 9.34 -17.52 37.96
CA ALA A 528 10.08 -16.35 38.38
C ALA A 528 9.55 -15.08 37.68
N TYR A 529 9.60 -13.95 38.37
CA TYR A 529 9.24 -12.65 37.82
C TYR A 529 10.48 -11.81 37.66
N ALA A 530 10.70 -11.28 36.45
CA ALA A 530 11.82 -10.42 36.12
C ALA A 530 11.36 -9.21 35.29
N THR A 531 11.91 -8.04 35.58
CA THR A 531 11.62 -6.82 34.81
C THR A 531 12.75 -6.55 33.84
N PHE A 532 12.44 -6.57 32.54
CA PHE A 532 13.38 -6.14 31.49
C PHE A 532 13.16 -4.64 31.25
N GLY A 533 14.09 -3.83 31.71
CA GLY A 533 13.95 -2.36 31.71
C GLY A 533 14.02 -1.69 30.33
N PHE A 534 14.41 -2.43 29.29
CA PHE A 534 14.56 -1.92 27.91
C PHE A 534 14.68 -3.08 26.92
N ALA A 535 14.44 -2.82 25.64
CA ALA A 535 14.63 -3.80 24.57
C ALA A 535 16.11 -4.16 24.40
N GLY A 536 16.40 -5.43 24.17
CA GLY A 536 17.77 -5.92 23.96
C GLY A 536 17.94 -7.38 24.35
N ASN A 537 19.17 -7.88 24.25
CA ASN A 537 19.51 -9.25 24.60
C ASN A 537 19.71 -9.41 26.09
N TRP A 538 18.72 -9.98 26.77
CA TRP A 538 18.81 -10.32 28.17
C TRP A 538 19.32 -11.77 28.33
N GLN A 539 20.23 -11.96 29.28
CA GLN A 539 20.76 -13.27 29.62
C GLN A 539 20.05 -13.80 30.86
N ILE A 540 19.46 -14.99 30.74
CA ILE A 540 18.82 -15.71 31.84
C ILE A 540 19.74 -16.86 32.24
N GLU A 541 20.19 -16.90 33.48
CA GLU A 541 21.00 -17.96 34.04
C GLU A 541 20.16 -18.76 35.04
N LEU A 542 20.10 -20.07 34.84
CA LEU A 542 19.34 -20.99 35.66
C LEU A 542 20.29 -21.87 36.46
N GLU A 543 20.06 -21.97 37.75
CA GLU A 543 20.87 -22.76 38.68
C GLU A 543 19.96 -23.65 39.52
N ALA A 544 19.85 -24.93 39.13
CA ALA A 544 19.07 -25.93 39.91
C ALA A 544 19.90 -26.47 41.05
N GLN A 545 19.31 -26.53 42.24
CA GLN A 545 19.92 -27.12 43.42
C GLN A 545 19.34 -28.52 43.66
N ARG A 546 20.23 -29.47 43.79
CA ARG A 546 19.91 -30.86 44.18
C ARG A 546 20.16 -31.09 45.64
#